data_3b9409be068e4f1994cd1aa852ca1b28
#
_entry.id   3b9409be068e4f1994cd1aa852ca1b28
#
_cell.length_a   1.000
_cell.length_b   1.000
_cell.length_c   1.000
_cell.angle_alpha   90.00
_cell.angle_beta   90.00
_cell.angle_gamma   90.00
#
_symmetry.space_group_name_H-M   'P 1'
#
loop_
_entity.id
_entity.type
_entity.pdbx_description
1 polymer ?
#
loop_
_entity_poly.entity_id
_entity_poly.type
_entity_poly.pdbx_seq_one_letter_code
_entity_poly.pdbx_strand_id
1 'polypeptide(L)'
;MNIELLNTTIQLENVRVLLLPFKSKRNKELKNIIFDTDIWTYMGMTMNNELEFENYLKNTLNDQDMGVCYPFLIIDKRTDQVAGSTRYDYLNTTSQKCEIGWTWYGTQFQGTGLNHACKYELLKFGFESIGFRRIQFSADEDNLRSQRAIEKLGAKKEGLFRNNYIAPNGDSRNDVYYSIIKEDWNITKAEKFPDF
;
A
#
# COMPACT_ATOMS: atom_id res chain seq x y z
N MET A 1 6.61 18.15 -9.66
CA MET A 1 6.24 17.25 -8.55
C MET A 1 6.20 18.03 -7.25
N ASN A 2 5.13 17.93 -6.48
CA ASN A 2 4.96 18.63 -5.20
C ASN A 2 5.20 17.67 -4.03
N ILE A 3 6.47 17.32 -3.78
CA ILE A 3 6.86 16.37 -2.75
C ILE A 3 6.65 16.91 -1.33
N GLU A 4 6.58 18.23 -1.17
CA GLU A 4 6.36 18.87 0.13
C GLU A 4 5.02 18.48 0.75
N LEU A 5 4.05 18.06 -0.07
CA LEU A 5 2.80 17.50 0.44
C LEU A 5 3.04 16.30 1.37
N LEU A 6 4.08 15.48 1.13
CA LEU A 6 4.42 14.34 1.97
C LEU A 6 5.00 14.76 3.35
N ASN A 7 5.32 16.03 3.55
CA ASN A 7 5.70 16.59 4.85
C ASN A 7 4.49 17.10 5.64
N THR A 8 3.29 17.02 5.06
CA THR A 8 2.04 17.48 5.71
C THR A 8 1.23 16.30 6.23
N THR A 9 0.19 16.60 6.99
CA THR A 9 -0.81 15.61 7.38
C THR A 9 -1.76 15.37 6.22
N ILE A 10 -1.67 14.18 5.61
CA ILE A 10 -2.50 13.79 4.47
C ILE A 10 -3.66 12.93 4.97
N GLN A 11 -4.87 13.30 4.58
CA GLN A 11 -6.06 12.48 4.69
C GLN A 11 -6.70 12.37 3.30
N LEU A 12 -7.01 11.14 2.87
CA LEU A 12 -7.66 10.87 1.58
C LEU A 12 -8.94 10.07 1.83
N GLU A 13 -9.99 10.37 1.09
CA GLU A 13 -11.24 9.63 1.27
C GLU A 13 -12.12 9.62 0.03
N ASN A 14 -12.96 8.60 -0.03
CA ASN A 14 -14.12 8.51 -0.91
C ASN A 14 -15.33 7.92 -0.16
N VAL A 15 -16.36 7.52 -0.89
CA VAL A 15 -17.56 6.92 -0.27
C VAL A 15 -17.28 5.63 0.49
N ARG A 16 -16.19 4.91 0.18
CA ARG A 16 -15.90 3.57 0.69
C ARG A 16 -14.76 3.52 1.71
N VAL A 17 -13.76 4.36 1.56
CA VAL A 17 -12.52 4.32 2.35
C VAL A 17 -12.17 5.69 2.90
N LEU A 18 -11.55 5.70 4.09
CA LEU A 18 -10.84 6.82 4.66
C LEU A 18 -9.41 6.38 4.95
N LEU A 19 -8.43 7.08 4.39
CA LEU A 19 -7.00 6.90 4.63
C LEU A 19 -6.53 7.98 5.60
N LEU A 20 -6.16 7.57 6.79
CA LEU A 20 -5.61 8.46 7.80
C LEU A 20 -4.08 8.36 7.84
N PRO A 21 -3.36 9.43 8.23
CA PRO A 21 -1.94 9.33 8.48
C PRO A 21 -1.66 8.28 9.56
N PHE A 22 -0.61 7.50 9.41
CA PHE A 22 -0.26 6.41 10.34
C PHE A 22 0.05 6.92 11.76
N LYS A 23 0.44 8.18 11.92
CA LYS A 23 0.59 8.87 13.20
C LYS A 23 -0.73 9.07 13.97
N SER A 24 -1.89 8.77 13.38
CA SER A 24 -3.18 8.79 14.06
C SER A 24 -3.18 7.88 15.28
N LYS A 25 -3.85 8.29 16.36
CA LYS A 25 -4.03 7.46 17.57
C LYS A 25 -4.74 6.14 17.28
N ARG A 26 -5.48 6.06 16.17
CA ARG A 26 -6.16 4.85 15.71
C ARG A 26 -5.19 3.75 15.23
N ASN A 27 -3.89 4.02 15.05
CA ASN A 27 -2.92 3.01 14.66
C ASN A 27 -2.87 1.81 15.63
N LYS A 28 -3.17 2.03 16.91
CA LYS A 28 -3.27 0.97 17.93
C LYS A 28 -4.41 -0.02 17.67
N GLU A 29 -5.45 0.38 16.93
CA GLU A 29 -6.56 -0.49 16.57
C GLU A 29 -6.13 -1.60 15.59
N LEU A 30 -5.00 -1.44 14.88
CA LEU A 30 -4.39 -2.50 14.06
C LEU A 30 -4.16 -3.78 14.85
N LYS A 31 -3.93 -3.68 16.17
CA LYS A 31 -3.76 -4.83 17.07
C LYS A 31 -4.91 -5.84 16.98
N ASN A 32 -6.11 -5.38 16.65
CA ASN A 32 -7.30 -6.25 16.58
C ASN A 32 -7.30 -7.20 15.37
N ILE A 33 -6.42 -6.96 14.38
CA ILE A 33 -6.41 -7.69 13.11
C ILE A 33 -5.02 -8.19 12.69
N ILE A 34 -3.95 -7.62 13.26
CA ILE A 34 -2.59 -7.80 12.76
C ILE A 34 -1.99 -9.19 13.05
N PHE A 35 -2.51 -9.91 14.05
CA PHE A 35 -1.98 -11.21 14.48
C PHE A 35 -2.52 -12.40 13.68
N ASP A 36 -3.35 -12.15 12.66
CA ASP A 36 -3.76 -13.18 11.72
C ASP A 36 -2.58 -13.53 10.80
N THR A 37 -2.06 -14.74 10.93
CA THR A 37 -0.86 -15.19 10.22
C THR A 37 -1.02 -15.23 8.71
N ASP A 38 -2.24 -15.41 8.20
CA ASP A 38 -2.53 -15.46 6.77
C ASP A 38 -2.22 -14.13 6.05
N ILE A 39 -2.24 -13.02 6.81
CA ILE A 39 -1.88 -11.69 6.29
C ILE A 39 -0.42 -11.66 5.83
N TRP A 40 0.47 -12.36 6.57
CA TRP A 40 1.92 -12.22 6.45
C TRP A 40 2.59 -13.24 5.54
N THR A 41 1.83 -14.18 4.98
CA THR A 41 2.34 -15.28 4.15
C THR A 41 3.31 -14.82 3.04
N TYR A 42 3.06 -13.64 2.45
CA TYR A 42 3.85 -13.08 1.34
C TYR A 42 4.44 -11.69 1.66
N MET A 43 4.63 -11.36 2.94
CA MET A 43 5.06 -10.01 3.33
C MET A 43 6.52 -9.92 3.79
N GLY A 44 7.28 -11.02 3.73
CA GLY A 44 8.67 -11.06 4.16
C GLY A 44 8.88 -10.85 5.67
N MET A 45 7.81 -10.94 6.47
CA MET A 45 7.83 -10.79 7.93
C MET A 45 6.75 -11.65 8.58
N THR A 46 6.84 -11.80 9.89
CA THR A 46 5.80 -12.40 10.74
C THR A 46 5.27 -11.37 11.73
N MET A 47 4.10 -11.66 12.33
CA MET A 47 3.51 -10.83 13.36
C MET A 47 2.78 -11.72 14.37
N ASN A 48 3.48 -12.15 15.41
CA ASN A 48 3.00 -13.20 16.31
C ASN A 48 2.69 -12.70 17.72
N ASN A 49 3.18 -11.52 18.11
CA ASN A 49 3.08 -11.01 19.47
C ASN A 49 3.12 -9.48 19.53
N GLU A 50 2.82 -8.96 20.72
CA GLU A 50 2.73 -7.52 20.97
C GLU A 50 4.06 -6.79 20.78
N LEU A 51 5.19 -7.41 21.11
CA LEU A 51 6.50 -6.82 20.92
C LEU A 51 6.82 -6.60 19.43
N GLU A 52 6.48 -7.58 18.57
CA GLU A 52 6.61 -7.44 17.12
C GLU A 52 5.72 -6.32 16.60
N PHE A 53 4.50 -6.22 17.12
CA PHE A 53 3.58 -5.14 16.77
C PHE A 53 4.11 -3.75 17.17
N GLU A 54 4.60 -3.58 18.39
CA GLU A 54 5.20 -2.32 18.84
C GLU A 54 6.43 -1.94 18.00
N ASN A 55 7.26 -2.92 17.65
CA ASN A 55 8.40 -2.71 16.75
C ASN A 55 7.94 -2.31 15.34
N TYR A 56 6.89 -2.94 14.81
CA TYR A 56 6.30 -2.57 13.53
C TYR A 56 5.83 -1.11 13.53
N LEU A 57 5.08 -0.69 14.56
CA LEU A 57 4.64 0.70 14.68
C LEU A 57 5.83 1.67 14.74
N LYS A 58 6.81 1.37 15.59
CA LYS A 58 8.00 2.20 15.77
C LYS A 58 8.81 2.32 14.47
N ASN A 59 9.09 1.20 13.80
CA ASN A 59 9.88 1.19 12.57
C ASN A 59 9.15 1.93 11.45
N THR A 60 7.84 1.72 11.30
CA THR A 60 7.03 2.42 10.29
C THR A 60 7.05 3.94 10.51
N LEU A 61 6.98 4.40 11.76
CA LEU A 61 7.04 5.84 12.08
C LEU A 61 8.46 6.40 11.86
N ASN A 62 9.50 5.65 12.21
CA ASN A 62 10.88 6.05 11.94
C ASN A 62 11.14 6.19 10.42
N ASP A 63 10.69 5.24 9.61
CA ASP A 63 10.80 5.30 8.15
C ASP A 63 10.09 6.53 7.58
N GLN A 64 8.93 6.88 8.14
CA GLN A 64 8.21 8.10 7.79
C GLN A 64 9.02 9.35 8.14
N ASP A 65 9.59 9.41 9.35
CA ASP A 65 10.37 10.57 9.82
C ASP A 65 11.67 10.75 9.02
N MET A 66 12.23 9.65 8.50
CA MET A 66 13.38 9.67 7.59
C MET A 66 13.00 10.00 6.13
N GLY A 67 11.71 10.16 5.82
CA GLY A 67 11.23 10.42 4.46
C GLY A 67 11.36 9.24 3.49
N VAL A 68 11.55 8.02 3.99
CA VAL A 68 11.65 6.80 3.18
C VAL A 68 10.28 6.39 2.65
N CYS A 69 9.24 6.57 3.46
CA CYS A 69 7.86 6.21 3.10
C CYS A 69 6.85 7.22 3.66
N TYR A 70 5.61 7.12 3.18
CA TYR A 70 4.44 7.78 3.77
C TYR A 70 3.33 6.76 4.02
N PRO A 71 3.18 6.28 5.27
CA PRO A 71 2.23 5.24 5.61
C PRO A 71 0.85 5.81 5.97
N PHE A 72 -0.19 5.01 5.66
CA PHE A 72 -1.59 5.28 5.96
C PHE A 72 -2.23 4.13 6.72
N LEU A 73 -3.15 4.48 7.60
CA LEU A 73 -4.18 3.56 8.09
C LEU A 73 -5.34 3.53 7.11
N ILE A 74 -5.88 2.35 6.89
CA ILE A 74 -7.06 2.14 6.05
C ILE A 74 -8.26 1.94 6.95
N ILE A 75 -9.26 2.82 6.83
CA ILE A 75 -10.52 2.72 7.55
C ILE A 75 -11.62 2.32 6.57
N ASP A 76 -12.35 1.27 6.90
CA ASP A 76 -13.57 0.91 6.18
C ASP A 76 -14.72 1.80 6.65
N LYS A 77 -15.20 2.73 5.81
CA LYS A 77 -16.27 3.69 6.14
C LYS A 77 -17.65 3.02 6.38
N ARG A 78 -17.84 1.76 5.98
CA ARG A 78 -19.08 1.01 6.26
C ARG A 78 -19.18 0.57 7.71
N THR A 79 -18.04 0.31 8.36
CA THR A 79 -17.97 -0.22 9.73
C THR A 79 -17.27 0.71 10.70
N ASP A 80 -16.64 1.78 10.18
CA ASP A 80 -15.72 2.67 10.91
C ASP A 80 -14.57 1.91 11.61
N GLN A 81 -14.17 0.76 11.07
CA GLN A 81 -13.09 -0.05 11.63
C GLN A 81 -11.77 0.20 10.90
N VAL A 82 -10.66 0.12 11.63
CA VAL A 82 -9.33 0.01 11.03
C VAL A 82 -9.24 -1.32 10.32
N ALA A 83 -9.04 -1.28 9.00
CA ALA A 83 -9.06 -2.46 8.13
C ALA A 83 -7.66 -2.96 7.76
N GLY A 84 -6.62 -2.13 7.92
CA GLY A 84 -5.26 -2.47 7.55
C GLY A 84 -4.38 -1.24 7.37
N SER A 85 -3.30 -1.41 6.61
CA SER A 85 -2.32 -0.36 6.32
C SER A 85 -1.83 -0.46 4.88
N THR A 86 -1.33 0.65 4.36
CA THR A 86 -0.66 0.78 3.06
C THR A 86 0.30 1.96 3.10
N ARG A 87 1.21 2.09 2.15
CA ARG A 87 2.10 3.25 2.11
C ARG A 87 2.56 3.60 0.70
N TYR A 88 2.93 4.86 0.50
CA TYR A 88 3.93 5.21 -0.50
C TYR A 88 5.28 4.82 0.04
N ASP A 89 6.02 4.05 -0.72
CA ASP A 89 7.36 3.54 -0.40
C ASP A 89 8.35 3.89 -1.49
N TYR A 90 9.64 3.71 -1.23
CA TYR A 90 10.71 3.97 -2.19
C TYR A 90 10.56 5.33 -2.88
N LEU A 91 10.26 6.36 -2.08
CA LEU A 91 10.08 7.73 -2.55
C LEU A 91 11.35 8.23 -3.24
N ASN A 92 11.29 8.44 -4.55
CA ASN A 92 12.41 8.93 -5.35
C ASN A 92 12.04 10.24 -6.03
N THR A 93 12.51 11.35 -5.44
CA THR A 93 12.21 12.71 -5.91
C THR A 93 12.88 13.01 -7.23
N THR A 94 14.10 12.55 -7.43
CA THR A 94 14.88 12.77 -8.67
C THR A 94 14.20 12.09 -9.86
N SER A 95 13.78 10.84 -9.70
CA SER A 95 13.09 10.08 -10.75
C SER A 95 11.58 10.29 -10.74
N GLN A 96 11.05 11.06 -9.80
CA GLN A 96 9.62 11.36 -9.62
C GLN A 96 8.75 10.10 -9.59
N LYS A 97 9.17 9.10 -8.79
CA LYS A 97 8.48 7.81 -8.68
C LYS A 97 8.34 7.35 -7.24
N CYS A 98 7.39 6.46 -7.02
CA CYS A 98 7.22 5.73 -5.76
C CYS A 98 6.68 4.33 -6.02
N GLU A 99 6.60 3.54 -4.97
CA GLU A 99 5.85 2.29 -4.93
C GLU A 99 4.64 2.48 -4.01
N ILE A 100 3.48 1.95 -4.39
CA ILE A 100 2.38 1.74 -3.45
C ILE A 100 2.46 0.29 -3.00
N GLY A 101 3.02 0.11 -1.80
CA GLY A 101 3.35 -1.20 -1.26
C GLY A 101 2.95 -1.36 0.20
N TRP A 102 3.46 -2.45 0.82
CA TRP A 102 3.19 -2.82 2.20
C TRP A 102 1.70 -2.79 2.55
N THR A 103 0.87 -3.21 1.57
CA THR A 103 -0.58 -3.17 1.72
C THR A 103 -1.08 -4.48 2.27
N TRP A 104 -1.71 -4.42 3.42
CA TRP A 104 -2.34 -5.56 4.04
C TRP A 104 -3.68 -5.19 4.67
N TYR A 105 -4.55 -6.16 4.79
CA TYR A 105 -5.90 -6.04 5.34
C TYR A 105 -6.16 -7.21 6.28
N GLY A 106 -6.88 -6.96 7.37
CA GLY A 106 -7.52 -8.05 8.12
C GLY A 106 -8.36 -8.91 7.17
N THR A 107 -8.39 -10.21 7.39
CA THR A 107 -9.00 -11.19 6.47
C THR A 107 -10.47 -10.89 6.17
N GLN A 108 -11.23 -10.36 7.15
CA GLN A 108 -12.62 -9.95 6.97
C GLN A 108 -12.82 -8.79 5.99
N PHE A 109 -11.78 -8.01 5.68
CA PHE A 109 -11.85 -6.88 4.73
C PHE A 109 -11.35 -7.25 3.33
N GLN A 110 -10.79 -8.45 3.16
CA GLN A 110 -10.30 -8.92 1.87
C GLN A 110 -11.47 -9.29 0.94
N GLY A 111 -11.31 -9.02 -0.36
CA GLY A 111 -12.36 -9.33 -1.35
C GLY A 111 -13.60 -8.42 -1.30
N THR A 112 -13.63 -7.38 -0.45
CA THR A 112 -14.80 -6.51 -0.23
C THR A 112 -14.88 -5.28 -1.15
N GLY A 113 -13.92 -5.10 -2.05
CA GLY A 113 -13.77 -3.89 -2.87
C GLY A 113 -13.00 -2.76 -2.17
N LEU A 114 -12.71 -2.88 -0.86
CA LEU A 114 -12.01 -1.84 -0.09
C LEU A 114 -10.62 -1.51 -0.66
N ASN A 115 -9.86 -2.54 -1.08
CA ASN A 115 -8.55 -2.35 -1.70
C ASN A 115 -8.63 -1.52 -2.98
N HIS A 116 -9.65 -1.75 -3.81
CA HIS A 116 -9.83 -1.00 -5.05
C HIS A 116 -10.10 0.49 -4.78
N ALA A 117 -11.01 0.78 -3.84
CA ALA A 117 -11.31 2.14 -3.39
C ALA A 117 -10.07 2.84 -2.77
N CYS A 118 -9.30 2.11 -1.95
CA CYS A 118 -8.05 2.60 -1.35
C CYS A 118 -7.01 2.96 -2.43
N LYS A 119 -6.79 2.06 -3.40
CA LYS A 119 -5.80 2.27 -4.47
C LYS A 119 -6.19 3.42 -5.39
N TYR A 120 -7.50 3.63 -5.63
CA TYR A 120 -7.97 4.80 -6.37
C TYR A 120 -7.49 6.10 -5.73
N GLU A 121 -7.72 6.29 -4.42
CA GLU A 121 -7.32 7.52 -3.73
C GLU A 121 -5.80 7.73 -3.75
N LEU A 122 -5.02 6.67 -3.53
CA LEU A 122 -3.57 6.77 -3.60
C LEU A 122 -3.08 7.11 -5.00
N LEU A 123 -3.60 6.46 -6.04
CA LEU A 123 -3.22 6.73 -7.43
C LEU A 123 -3.61 8.15 -7.82
N LYS A 124 -4.84 8.58 -7.52
CA LYS A 124 -5.33 9.92 -7.80
C LYS A 124 -4.44 10.97 -7.12
N PHE A 125 -4.21 10.85 -5.82
CA PHE A 125 -3.38 11.80 -5.09
C PHE A 125 -1.92 11.79 -5.59
N GLY A 126 -1.37 10.61 -5.87
CA GLY A 126 -0.02 10.45 -6.37
C GLY A 126 0.20 11.10 -7.74
N PHE A 127 -0.71 10.91 -8.70
CA PHE A 127 -0.59 11.47 -10.04
C PHE A 127 -1.05 12.92 -10.14
N GLU A 128 -2.18 13.27 -9.50
CA GLU A 128 -2.84 14.56 -9.71
C GLU A 128 -2.35 15.64 -8.73
N SER A 129 -2.00 15.28 -7.49
CA SER A 129 -1.57 16.23 -6.45
C SER A 129 -0.07 16.26 -6.27
N ILE A 130 0.58 15.12 -6.01
CA ILE A 130 2.04 15.03 -5.87
C ILE A 130 2.72 15.17 -7.23
N GLY A 131 2.16 14.56 -8.27
CA GLY A 131 2.67 14.62 -9.63
C GLY A 131 3.79 13.60 -9.91
N PHE A 132 3.70 12.39 -9.34
CA PHE A 132 4.59 11.29 -9.73
C PHE A 132 4.46 11.01 -11.24
N ARG A 133 5.56 10.68 -11.88
CA ARG A 133 5.59 10.20 -13.27
C ARG A 133 5.31 8.71 -13.37
N ARG A 134 5.61 7.97 -12.29
CA ARG A 134 5.47 6.52 -12.22
C ARG A 134 5.10 6.10 -10.81
N ILE A 135 4.10 5.25 -10.70
CA ILE A 135 3.76 4.53 -9.48
C ILE A 135 3.87 3.04 -9.78
N GLN A 136 4.74 2.37 -9.04
CA GLN A 136 4.95 0.93 -9.19
C GLN A 136 4.28 0.14 -8.07
N PHE A 137 4.18 -1.16 -8.29
CA PHE A 137 3.69 -2.17 -7.37
C PHE A 137 4.56 -3.40 -7.49
N SER A 138 4.71 -4.15 -6.41
CA SER A 138 5.29 -5.47 -6.43
C SER A 138 4.40 -6.48 -5.73
N ALA A 139 4.56 -7.74 -6.08
CA ALA A 139 3.93 -8.86 -5.43
C ALA A 139 4.81 -10.11 -5.58
N ASP A 140 4.90 -10.91 -4.51
CA ASP A 140 5.51 -12.22 -4.58
C ASP A 140 4.96 -13.04 -5.76
N GLU A 141 5.82 -13.82 -6.44
CA GLU A 141 5.44 -14.56 -7.64
C GLU A 141 4.34 -15.60 -7.39
N ASP A 142 4.20 -16.12 -6.17
CA ASP A 142 3.16 -17.05 -5.79
C ASP A 142 1.90 -16.37 -5.25
N ASN A 143 1.96 -15.05 -4.97
CA ASN A 143 0.81 -14.27 -4.51
C ASN A 143 -0.10 -13.86 -5.66
N LEU A 144 -0.71 -14.85 -6.32
CA LEU A 144 -1.60 -14.64 -7.47
C LEU A 144 -2.78 -13.72 -7.14
N ARG A 145 -3.22 -13.70 -5.87
CA ARG A 145 -4.28 -12.79 -5.42
C ARG A 145 -3.84 -11.33 -5.52
N SER A 146 -2.66 -11.01 -5.01
CA SER A 146 -2.10 -9.66 -5.10
C SER A 146 -1.85 -9.25 -6.55
N GLN A 147 -1.25 -10.13 -7.36
CA GLN A 147 -1.02 -9.88 -8.78
C GLN A 147 -2.32 -9.50 -9.51
N ARG A 148 -3.38 -10.32 -9.36
CA ARG A 148 -4.70 -10.03 -9.95
C ARG A 148 -5.30 -8.72 -9.44
N ALA A 149 -5.09 -8.39 -8.16
CA ALA A 149 -5.57 -7.13 -7.62
C ALA A 149 -4.84 -5.93 -8.24
N ILE A 150 -3.53 -6.03 -8.46
CA ILE A 150 -2.71 -5.01 -9.13
C ILE A 150 -3.11 -4.86 -10.61
N GLU A 151 -3.29 -5.97 -11.32
CA GLU A 151 -3.73 -5.97 -12.72
C GLU A 151 -5.12 -5.32 -12.90
N LYS A 152 -6.04 -5.54 -11.95
CA LYS A 152 -7.36 -4.89 -11.95
C LYS A 152 -7.30 -3.37 -11.84
N LEU A 153 -6.22 -2.81 -11.29
CA LEU A 153 -6.00 -1.37 -11.25
C LEU A 153 -5.56 -0.80 -12.62
N GLY A 154 -5.27 -1.67 -13.60
CA GLY A 154 -4.74 -1.28 -14.91
C GLY A 154 -3.21 -1.20 -14.94
N ALA A 155 -2.52 -1.66 -13.90
CA ALA A 155 -1.06 -1.70 -13.89
C ALA A 155 -0.52 -2.73 -14.90
N LYS A 156 0.52 -2.34 -15.65
CA LYS A 156 1.19 -3.19 -16.63
C LYS A 156 2.30 -3.99 -15.97
N LYS A 157 2.34 -5.29 -16.23
CA LYS A 157 3.43 -6.18 -15.78
C LYS A 157 4.70 -5.82 -16.54
N GLU A 158 5.81 -5.68 -15.82
CA GLU A 158 7.10 -5.27 -16.38
C GLU A 158 8.18 -6.34 -16.26
N GLY A 159 8.09 -7.21 -15.25
CA GLY A 159 9.08 -8.26 -15.11
C GLY A 159 9.04 -9.01 -13.79
N LEU A 160 9.94 -9.98 -13.69
CA LEU A 160 10.20 -10.78 -12.50
C LEU A 160 11.59 -10.43 -11.97
N PHE A 161 11.66 -10.05 -10.71
CA PHE A 161 12.92 -9.83 -9.99
C PHE A 161 13.23 -11.08 -9.17
N ARG A 162 14.29 -11.78 -9.57
CA ARG A 162 14.69 -13.02 -8.91
C ARG A 162 15.46 -12.73 -7.63
N ASN A 163 15.21 -13.55 -6.58
CA ASN A 163 15.87 -13.42 -5.29
C ASN A 163 15.73 -11.99 -4.70
N ASN A 164 14.52 -11.42 -4.78
CA ASN A 164 14.29 -10.02 -4.43
C ASN A 164 14.19 -9.80 -2.92
N TYR A 165 13.75 -10.82 -2.17
CA TYR A 165 13.72 -10.75 -0.70
C TYR A 165 13.92 -12.14 -0.08
N ILE A 166 14.14 -12.17 1.24
CA ILE A 166 14.24 -13.39 2.04
C ILE A 166 12.98 -13.51 2.89
N ALA A 167 12.27 -14.62 2.74
CA ALA A 167 11.12 -14.94 3.57
C ALA A 167 11.55 -15.29 5.02
N PRO A 168 10.65 -15.22 6.02
CA PRO A 168 10.97 -15.52 7.41
C PRO A 168 11.52 -16.93 7.66
N ASN A 169 11.20 -17.88 6.78
CA ASN A 169 11.74 -19.26 6.82
C ASN A 169 13.14 -19.40 6.20
N GLY A 170 13.72 -18.30 5.69
CA GLY A 170 15.03 -18.26 5.06
C GLY A 170 15.03 -18.50 3.54
N ASP A 171 13.87 -18.78 2.94
CA ASP A 171 13.79 -18.98 1.50
C ASP A 171 13.96 -17.67 0.73
N SER A 172 14.72 -17.72 -0.36
CA SER A 172 14.82 -16.63 -1.31
C SER A 172 13.57 -16.58 -2.20
N ARG A 173 12.97 -15.39 -2.31
CA ARG A 173 11.69 -15.20 -3.01
C ARG A 173 11.85 -14.22 -4.17
N ASN A 174 10.99 -14.38 -5.15
CA ASN A 174 10.93 -13.52 -6.33
C ASN A 174 9.70 -12.60 -6.24
N ASP A 175 9.83 -11.38 -6.80
CA ASP A 175 8.72 -10.45 -6.95
C ASP A 175 8.42 -10.14 -8.41
N VAL A 176 7.13 -10.08 -8.72
CA VAL A 176 6.64 -9.58 -10.00
C VAL A 176 6.35 -8.10 -9.87
N TYR A 177 6.94 -7.29 -10.74
CA TYR A 177 6.80 -5.84 -10.77
C TYR A 177 5.79 -5.37 -11.81
N TYR A 178 5.03 -4.37 -11.42
CA TYR A 178 4.00 -3.72 -12.23
C TYR A 178 4.12 -2.21 -12.11
N SER A 179 3.55 -1.46 -13.06
CA SER A 179 3.46 0.00 -12.95
C SER A 179 2.26 0.59 -13.67
N ILE A 180 1.89 1.80 -13.23
CA ILE A 180 1.10 2.77 -13.98
C ILE A 180 1.99 4.00 -14.15
N ILE A 181 2.01 4.58 -15.34
CA ILE A 181 2.72 5.82 -15.64
C ILE A 181 1.72 6.98 -15.77
N LYS A 182 2.20 8.20 -15.61
CA LYS A 182 1.34 9.40 -15.64
C LYS A 182 0.58 9.55 -16.96
N GLU A 183 1.20 9.17 -18.05
CA GLU A 183 0.64 9.23 -19.41
C GLU A 183 -0.58 8.30 -19.57
N ASP A 184 -0.57 7.15 -18.88
CA ASP A 184 -1.67 6.18 -18.90
C ASP A 184 -2.80 6.54 -17.90
N TRP A 185 -2.55 7.43 -16.91
CA TRP A 185 -3.43 7.61 -15.76
C TRP A 185 -4.87 8.01 -16.12
N ASN A 186 -5.06 8.96 -17.04
CA ASN A 186 -6.40 9.42 -17.40
C ASN A 186 -7.25 8.33 -18.02
N ILE A 187 -6.64 7.48 -18.86
CA ILE A 187 -7.31 6.33 -19.49
C ILE A 187 -7.58 5.28 -18.42
N THR A 188 -6.58 4.93 -17.63
CA THR A 188 -6.70 3.96 -16.53
C THR A 188 -7.78 4.36 -15.54
N LYS A 189 -7.84 5.64 -15.16
CA LYS A 189 -8.86 6.18 -14.25
C LYS A 189 -10.26 5.98 -14.81
N ALA A 190 -10.49 6.35 -16.08
CA ALA A 190 -11.79 6.22 -16.71
C ALA A 190 -12.25 4.76 -16.87
N GLU A 191 -11.31 3.84 -17.19
CA GLU A 191 -11.64 2.45 -17.46
C GLU A 191 -11.76 1.59 -16.20
N LYS A 192 -10.90 1.83 -15.20
CA LYS A 192 -10.79 0.97 -14.03
C LYS A 192 -11.51 1.50 -12.79
N PHE A 193 -11.84 2.78 -12.78
CA PHE A 193 -12.45 3.46 -11.63
C PHE A 193 -13.68 4.31 -12.03
N PRO A 194 -14.63 3.77 -12.81
CA PRO A 194 -15.77 4.56 -13.31
C PRO A 194 -16.73 5.02 -12.20
N ASP A 195 -16.68 4.40 -11.02
CA ASP A 195 -17.57 4.69 -9.87
C ASP A 195 -16.99 5.74 -8.91
N PHE A 196 -15.79 6.32 -9.22
CA PHE A 196 -15.10 7.26 -8.35
C PHE A 196 -14.89 8.67 -8.94
#